data_92e70630a8b34de7f25b3de0afc1bbe7
#
_entry.id   92e70630a8b34de7f25b3de0afc1bbe7
#
_cell.length_a   1.000
_cell.length_b   1.000
_cell.length_c   1.000
_cell.angle_alpha   90.00
_cell.angle_beta   90.00
_cell.angle_gamma   90.00
#
_symmetry.space_group_name_H-M   'P 1'
#
loop_
_entity.id
_entity.type
_entity.pdbx_description
1 polymer ?
#
loop_
_entity_poly.entity_id
_entity_poly.type
_entity_poly.pdbx_seq_one_letter_code
_entity_poly.pdbx_strand_id
1 'polypeptide(L)' 'MSIHSWARKALEGDLHDAEAQGYEPVMALRALLAEVVQQNKALRDARELAHELQFLADNLDDDRDYAFMRP' A
#
# COMPACT_ATOMS: atom_id res chain seq x y z
N MET A 1 -1.45 5.17 -19.62
CA MET A 1 -1.77 4.39 -18.42
C MET A 1 -0.49 4.02 -17.71
N SER A 2 -0.41 4.28 -16.44
CA SER A 2 0.81 4.05 -15.68
C SER A 2 0.64 2.84 -14.76
N ILE A 3 1.77 2.35 -14.25
CA ILE A 3 1.72 1.26 -13.29
C ILE A 3 1.00 1.68 -12.02
N HIS A 4 1.10 2.96 -11.67
CA HIS A 4 0.40 3.46 -10.48
C HIS A 4 -1.11 3.45 -10.68
N SER A 5 -1.55 3.80 -11.87
CA SER A 5 -2.95 3.73 -12.24
C SER A 5 -3.48 2.30 -12.17
N TRP A 6 -2.69 1.39 -12.70
CA TRP A 6 -3.03 -0.03 -12.65
C TRP A 6 -3.15 -0.50 -11.19
N ALA A 7 -2.16 -0.14 -10.37
CA ALA A 7 -2.15 -0.57 -8.98
C ALA A 7 -3.36 -0.03 -8.21
N ARG A 8 -3.72 1.23 -8.49
CA ARG A 8 -4.88 1.83 -7.83
C ARG A 8 -6.16 1.09 -8.17
N LYS A 9 -6.32 0.79 -9.46
CA LYS A 9 -7.51 0.08 -9.90
C LYS A 9 -7.58 -1.32 -9.33
N ALA A 10 -6.44 -2.00 -9.30
CA ALA A 10 -6.39 -3.35 -8.74
C ALA A 10 -6.78 -3.34 -7.28
N LEU A 11 -6.26 -2.39 -6.53
CA LEU A 11 -6.56 -2.30 -5.10
C LEU A 11 -8.03 -1.95 -4.88
N GLU A 12 -8.56 -1.02 -5.66
CA GLU A 12 -9.97 -0.66 -5.54
C GLU A 12 -10.88 -1.85 -5.77
N GLY A 13 -10.55 -2.65 -6.79
CA GLY A 13 -11.31 -3.86 -7.07
C GLY A 13 -11.24 -4.87 -5.94
N ASP A 14 -10.04 -5.04 -5.40
CA ASP A 14 -9.84 -5.98 -4.31
C ASP A 14 -10.59 -5.54 -3.05
N LEU A 15 -10.57 -4.24 -2.76
CA LEU A 15 -11.29 -3.73 -1.61
C LEU A 15 -12.81 -3.86 -1.77
N HIS A 16 -13.28 -3.62 -2.98
CA HIS A 16 -14.69 -3.78 -3.27
C HIS A 16 -15.12 -5.25 -3.06
N ASP A 17 -14.29 -6.17 -3.54
CA ASP A 17 -14.54 -7.59 -3.38
C ASP A 17 -14.53 -8.00 -1.90
N ALA A 18 -13.57 -7.47 -1.15
CA ALA A 18 -13.48 -7.76 0.27
C ALA A 18 -14.72 -7.28 1.02
N GLU A 19 -15.21 -6.10 0.65
CA GLU A 19 -16.41 -5.55 1.26
C GLU A 19 -17.61 -6.44 0.97
N ALA A 20 -17.71 -6.94 -0.24
CA ALA A 20 -18.79 -7.85 -0.62
C ALA A 20 -18.76 -9.13 0.20
N GLN A 21 -17.59 -9.51 0.66
CA GLN A 21 -17.44 -10.70 1.50
C GLN A 21 -17.59 -10.41 2.99
N GLY A 22 -17.79 -9.15 3.34
CA GLY A 22 -18.03 -8.79 4.72
C GLY A 22 -16.80 -8.42 5.52
N TYR A 23 -15.66 -8.22 4.86
CA TYR A 23 -14.44 -7.80 5.55
C TYR A 23 -14.40 -6.30 5.72
N GLU A 24 -13.88 -5.85 6.84
CA GLU A 24 -13.68 -4.42 7.07
C GLU A 24 -12.52 -3.92 6.21
N PRO A 25 -12.63 -2.69 5.71
CA PRO A 25 -11.58 -2.14 4.83
C PRO A 25 -10.18 -2.16 5.45
N VAL A 26 -10.07 -1.79 6.73
CA VAL A 26 -8.75 -1.75 7.37
C VAL A 26 -8.16 -3.15 7.47
N MET A 27 -8.98 -4.14 7.80
CA MET A 27 -8.51 -5.51 7.89
C MET A 27 -8.08 -6.03 6.52
N ALA A 28 -8.86 -5.70 5.50
CA ALA A 28 -8.50 -6.10 4.14
C ALA A 28 -7.18 -5.47 3.72
N LEU A 29 -7.00 -4.18 4.02
CA LEU A 29 -5.77 -3.49 3.66
C LEU A 29 -4.57 -4.08 4.37
N ARG A 30 -4.73 -4.43 5.64
CA ARG A 30 -3.63 -5.02 6.39
C ARG A 30 -3.23 -6.37 5.81
N ALA A 31 -4.21 -7.18 5.46
CA ALA A 31 -3.94 -8.48 4.87
C ALA A 31 -3.26 -8.33 3.51
N LEU A 32 -3.75 -7.40 2.69
CA LEU A 32 -3.15 -7.15 1.39
C LEU A 32 -1.71 -6.66 1.54
N LEU A 33 -1.48 -5.77 2.50
CA LEU A 33 -0.13 -5.26 2.72
C LEU A 33 0.83 -6.39 3.08
N ALA A 34 0.42 -7.29 3.96
CA ALA A 34 1.25 -8.42 4.35
C ALA A 34 1.61 -9.28 3.14
N GLU A 35 0.62 -9.53 2.28
CA GLU A 35 0.86 -10.34 1.09
C GLU A 35 1.75 -9.63 0.09
N VAL A 36 1.59 -8.32 -0.05
CA VAL A 36 2.46 -7.54 -0.94
C VAL A 36 3.91 -7.63 -0.45
N VAL A 37 4.11 -7.54 0.86
CA VAL A 37 5.45 -7.66 1.42
C VAL A 37 6.03 -9.04 1.13
N GLN A 38 5.23 -10.10 1.29
CA GLN A 38 5.71 -11.46 1.01
C GLN A 38 6.09 -11.63 -0.45
N GLN A 39 5.28 -11.09 -1.36
CA GLN A 39 5.60 -11.18 -2.77
C GLN A 39 6.89 -10.42 -3.10
N ASN A 40 7.08 -9.28 -2.47
CA ASN A 40 8.31 -8.51 -2.65
C ASN A 40 9.52 -9.30 -2.19
N LYS A 41 9.41 -9.98 -1.04
CA LYS A 41 10.51 -10.75 -0.51
C LYS A 41 10.94 -11.86 -1.45
N ALA A 42 9.99 -12.39 -2.20
CA ALA A 42 10.28 -13.47 -3.15
C ALA A 42 11.00 -12.97 -4.39
N LEU A 43 10.84 -11.70 -4.74
CA LEU A 43 11.32 -11.18 -6.01
C LEU A 43 12.49 -10.21 -5.90
N ARG A 44 12.79 -9.73 -4.71
CA ARG A 44 13.83 -8.74 -4.55
C ARG A 44 14.56 -8.92 -3.22
N ASP A 45 15.70 -8.24 -3.12
CA ASP A 45 16.54 -8.30 -1.94
C ASP A 45 15.80 -7.71 -0.72
N ALA A 46 15.86 -8.43 0.40
CA ALA A 46 15.18 -8.00 1.61
C ALA A 46 15.68 -6.65 2.10
N ARG A 47 16.96 -6.36 1.89
CA ARG A 47 17.53 -5.08 2.33
C ARG A 47 16.95 -3.92 1.53
N GLU A 48 16.83 -4.10 0.23
CA GLU A 48 16.20 -3.08 -0.61
C GLU A 48 14.76 -2.86 -0.21
N LEU A 49 14.06 -3.94 0.04
CA LEU A 49 12.67 -3.85 0.45
C LEU A 49 12.54 -3.10 1.77
N ALA A 50 13.41 -3.43 2.72
CA ALA A 50 13.40 -2.76 4.01
C ALA A 50 13.63 -1.26 3.87
N HIS A 51 14.56 -0.88 2.99
CA HIS A 51 14.83 0.55 2.73
C HIS A 51 13.60 1.24 2.15
N GLU A 52 12.95 0.59 1.22
CA GLU A 52 11.77 1.20 0.60
C GLU A 52 10.64 1.33 1.60
N LEU A 53 10.42 0.31 2.43
CA LEU A 53 9.38 0.37 3.44
C LEU A 53 9.68 1.47 4.46
N GLN A 54 10.95 1.61 4.83
CA GLN A 54 11.36 2.66 5.74
C GLN A 54 11.11 4.04 5.13
N PHE A 55 11.41 4.18 3.85
CA PHE A 55 11.17 5.42 3.14
C PHE A 55 9.68 5.77 3.15
N LEU A 56 8.85 4.80 2.86
CA LEU A 56 7.40 5.02 2.86
C LEU A 56 6.91 5.40 4.25
N ALA A 57 7.43 4.71 5.26
CA ALA A 57 7.05 4.99 6.63
C ALA A 57 7.46 6.40 7.04
N ASP A 58 8.66 6.80 6.65
CA ASP A 58 9.16 8.13 6.98
C ASP A 58 8.36 9.23 6.30
N ASN A 59 7.82 8.94 5.14
CA ASN A 59 7.10 9.95 4.37
C ASN A 59 5.61 10.02 4.67
N LEU A 60 5.12 9.16 5.55
CA LEU A 60 3.71 9.22 5.93
C LEU A 60 3.38 10.57 6.57
N ASP A 61 4.20 10.97 7.51
CA ASP A 61 3.98 12.24 8.20
C ASP A 61 4.25 13.42 7.27
N ASP A 62 5.26 13.29 6.42
CA ASP A 62 5.59 14.34 5.47
C ASP A 62 4.42 14.60 4.54
N ASP A 63 3.79 13.55 4.06
CA ASP A 63 2.62 13.70 3.20
C ASP A 63 1.50 14.43 3.92
N ARG A 64 1.28 14.06 5.17
CA ARG A 64 0.23 14.67 5.95
C ARG A 64 0.55 16.14 6.23
N ASP A 65 1.79 16.41 6.61
CA ASP A 65 2.23 17.76 6.87
C ASP A 65 2.10 18.61 5.64
N TYR A 66 2.51 18.06 4.53
CA TYR A 66 2.46 18.78 3.29
C TYR A 66 1.04 19.16 2.90
N ALA A 67 0.14 18.19 3.00
CA ALA A 67 -1.26 18.43 2.68
C ALA A 67 -1.86 19.44 3.65
N PHE A 68 -1.45 19.36 4.89
CA PHE A 68 -1.96 20.23 5.94
C PHE A 68 -1.47 21.66 5.75
N MET A 69 -0.23 21.82 5.31
CA MET A 69 0.34 23.14 5.12
C MET A 69 -0.04 23.77 3.80
N ARG A 70 -0.64 23.01 2.95
CA ARG A 70 -1.06 23.54 1.69
C ARG A 70 -2.18 24.57 1.89
N PRO A 71 -2.01 25.75 1.32
CA PRO A 71 -3.04 26.81 1.51
C PRO A 71 -4.37 26.46 0.91
#